data_ed3f14452b29f49aeff0eee09e166f56
#
_entry.id   ed3f14452b29f49aeff0eee09e166f56
#
_cell.length_a   1.000
_cell.length_b   1.000
_cell.length_c   1.000
_cell.angle_alpha   90.00
_cell.angle_beta   90.00
_cell.angle_gamma   90.00
#
_symmetry.space_group_name_H-M   'P 1'
#
loop_
_entity.id
_entity.type
_entity.pdbx_description
1 polymer ?
#
loop_
_entity_poly.entity_id
_entity_poly.type
_entity_poly.pdbx_seq_one_letter_code
_entity_poly.pdbx_strand_id
1 'polypeptide(L)'
;MKTGVLKWGWCLGLVAGLCSCAIEDMQEVRSPDKHVLVELTGLDKEHYGDAALSVFYDGTRALPLVDLGIETNLQKYAGNLKFKSVTEAKPVEDDYLMPTGKRSHCVNHGTEKVYSFENEEGNILDVTVRAYNDGVAFKYGVKSVSPEEYVVDEYTAYDVPKGAKRWMQQYTLGYEGFYPLSTDGRGENGSADKWGYPGLVQLRDTVFMLVTEANIRRGHCGSFLCNADSADHYRVRLFSEKQAMDKEWESPWRVLVIGRLSDVVESTLVTDVSDPSTVEDTSWIKPGLASWIYWAENHGTQDFQKLKAYFDLAADMKWPYSLIDWEWDQMSNGGDLQAAVKYAQERGVKPLLWYNSSTQWLGSTPLYRLNKPEDRQKEFGWLNELGVYGVKVDFFAGDSVSSMDYYIDLLEDAAKHKLMVNFHGAAIPRGWQRTYPHMMSVEAVYGAEWYNNNGTLTGRAAAHNATLPFTRNVIGPMDYTPGTFSDSQNPHITTYAHELALPVLFESALQHMPDRPEVYRGLPEEVRSLLSGLPAAWDDTKLLAGYPGEYVVMARRKGNIWYVAGINGTEEGRKIGVPLGRLDLGKGRNVSCFKDNADGKGFVVEENVPVPEGNKALTVDCLPRGGFVAVIK
;
A
#
# COMPACT_ATOMS: atom_id res chain seq x y z
N MET A 1 -56.39 60.06 23.75
CA MET A 1 -55.03 59.91 24.24
C MET A 1 -54.55 58.53 23.87
N LYS A 2 -53.71 58.41 22.87
CA LYS A 2 -53.19 57.13 22.39
C LYS A 2 -51.71 57.04 22.77
N THR A 3 -51.36 56.06 23.59
CA THR A 3 -50.00 55.75 23.97
C THR A 3 -49.48 54.65 23.04
N GLY A 4 -48.39 54.97 22.31
CA GLY A 4 -47.71 54.00 21.48
C GLY A 4 -46.82 53.07 22.29
N VAL A 5 -46.85 51.78 21.94
CA VAL A 5 -45.92 50.76 22.42
C VAL A 5 -44.91 50.49 21.33
N LEU A 6 -43.66 50.78 21.64
CA LEU A 6 -42.50 50.54 20.76
C LEU A 6 -42.19 49.04 20.71
N LYS A 7 -42.10 48.51 19.50
CA LYS A 7 -41.59 47.14 19.23
C LYS A 7 -40.07 47.12 19.36
N TRP A 8 -39.55 46.47 20.39
CA TRP A 8 -38.16 46.01 20.46
C TRP A 8 -38.17 44.49 20.64
N GLY A 9 -37.81 43.76 19.59
CA GLY A 9 -37.85 42.31 19.66
C GLY A 9 -37.33 41.53 18.47
N TRP A 10 -36.40 42.09 17.62
CA TRP A 10 -35.93 41.34 16.44
C TRP A 10 -34.40 41.36 16.18
N CYS A 11 -33.59 41.85 17.12
CA CYS A 11 -32.14 41.88 16.90
C CYS A 11 -31.35 40.77 17.64
N LEU A 12 -31.95 40.11 18.62
CA LEU A 12 -31.18 39.07 19.38
C LEU A 12 -31.12 37.68 18.69
N GLY A 13 -32.10 37.35 17.85
CA GLY A 13 -32.12 36.07 17.14
C GLY A 13 -31.11 35.96 15.98
N LEU A 14 -30.79 37.07 15.30
CA LEU A 14 -29.83 37.06 14.18
C LEU A 14 -28.35 36.98 14.64
N VAL A 15 -28.03 37.59 15.78
CA VAL A 15 -26.65 37.57 16.31
C VAL A 15 -26.29 36.20 16.89
N ALA A 16 -27.24 35.52 17.53
CA ALA A 16 -27.02 34.16 18.04
C ALA A 16 -26.88 33.14 16.89
N GLY A 17 -27.64 33.26 15.80
CA GLY A 17 -27.53 32.41 14.63
C GLY A 17 -26.23 32.61 13.85
N LEU A 18 -25.75 33.84 13.74
CA LEU A 18 -24.48 34.15 13.06
C LEU A 18 -23.27 33.69 13.89
N CYS A 19 -23.32 33.79 15.22
CA CYS A 19 -22.26 33.26 16.10
C CYS A 19 -22.19 31.73 16.08
N SER A 20 -23.35 31.05 16.07
CA SER A 20 -23.36 29.57 16.00
C SER A 20 -22.79 29.06 14.68
N CYS A 21 -23.20 29.62 13.55
CA CYS A 21 -22.65 29.25 12.24
C CYS A 21 -21.15 29.57 12.10
N ALA A 22 -20.68 30.66 12.69
CA ALA A 22 -19.26 31.01 12.65
C ALA A 22 -18.38 30.10 13.54
N ILE A 23 -18.91 29.62 14.64
CA ILE A 23 -18.21 28.66 15.52
C ILE A 23 -18.19 27.27 14.86
N GLU A 24 -19.29 26.80 14.31
CA GLU A 24 -19.35 25.55 13.56
C GLU A 24 -18.39 25.55 12.37
N ASP A 25 -18.31 26.64 11.62
CA ASP A 25 -17.37 26.76 10.49
C ASP A 25 -15.88 26.71 10.93
N MET A 26 -15.55 27.22 12.13
CA MET A 26 -14.17 27.13 12.64
C MET A 26 -13.79 25.71 13.04
N GLN A 27 -14.71 24.93 13.61
CA GLN A 27 -14.43 23.59 14.16
C GLN A 27 -14.34 22.50 13.12
N GLU A 28 -14.96 22.67 11.96
CA GLU A 28 -15.20 21.60 11.01
C GLU A 28 -14.34 21.70 9.75
N VAL A 29 -13.88 20.53 9.26
CA VAL A 29 -13.36 20.33 7.90
C VAL A 29 -14.20 19.26 7.23
N ARG A 30 -14.89 19.60 6.15
CA ARG A 30 -15.79 18.69 5.43
C ARG A 30 -15.23 18.31 4.06
N SER A 31 -15.36 17.02 3.70
CA SER A 31 -15.10 16.58 2.33
C SER A 31 -16.04 17.27 1.34
N PRO A 32 -15.64 17.44 0.06
CA PRO A 32 -16.50 18.06 -0.96
C PRO A 32 -17.84 17.36 -1.15
N ASP A 33 -17.90 16.03 -1.06
CA ASP A 33 -19.14 15.24 -1.12
C ASP A 33 -19.93 15.19 0.18
N LYS A 34 -19.37 15.73 1.29
CA LYS A 34 -19.94 15.85 2.63
C LYS A 34 -20.13 14.51 3.39
N HIS A 35 -19.58 13.42 2.90
CA HIS A 35 -19.62 12.15 3.60
C HIS A 35 -18.65 12.10 4.78
N VAL A 36 -17.47 12.71 4.65
CA VAL A 36 -16.45 12.80 5.70
C VAL A 36 -16.47 14.17 6.36
N LEU A 37 -16.54 14.21 7.67
CA LEU A 37 -16.42 15.41 8.49
C LEU A 37 -15.37 15.18 9.57
N VAL A 38 -14.44 16.12 9.69
CA VAL A 38 -13.50 16.21 10.81
C VAL A 38 -13.92 17.37 11.71
N GLU A 39 -14.03 17.11 12.99
CA GLU A 39 -14.38 18.08 14.02
C GLU A 39 -13.20 18.24 14.99
N LEU A 40 -12.68 19.45 15.12
CA LEU A 40 -11.57 19.74 16.04
C LEU A 40 -12.10 20.24 17.38
N THR A 41 -11.41 19.84 18.44
CA THR A 41 -11.64 20.27 19.83
C THR A 41 -10.39 20.96 20.38
N GLY A 42 -10.51 21.58 21.56
CA GLY A 42 -9.40 22.36 22.15
C GLY A 42 -9.24 23.76 21.52
N LEU A 43 -10.28 24.30 20.87
CA LEU A 43 -10.25 25.61 20.20
C LEU A 43 -10.53 26.77 21.16
N ASP A 44 -9.95 26.73 22.38
CA ASP A 44 -10.08 27.79 23.37
C ASP A 44 -8.93 28.82 23.19
N LYS A 45 -9.30 30.12 23.08
CA LYS A 45 -8.34 31.22 22.94
C LYS A 45 -7.87 31.79 24.27
N GLU A 46 -8.54 31.46 25.35
CA GLU A 46 -8.29 32.02 26.68
C GLU A 46 -7.53 31.03 27.58
N HIS A 47 -7.83 29.74 27.45
CA HIS A 47 -7.26 28.69 28.29
C HIS A 47 -6.44 27.68 27.48
N TYR A 48 -5.46 27.09 28.14
CA TYR A 48 -4.69 25.96 27.61
C TYR A 48 -5.47 24.66 27.81
N GLY A 49 -5.37 23.74 26.85
CA GLY A 49 -6.01 22.45 26.88
C GLY A 49 -5.46 21.48 25.85
N ASP A 50 -6.10 20.34 25.69
CA ASP A 50 -5.72 19.32 24.74
C ASP A 50 -6.34 19.59 23.37
N ALA A 51 -5.54 19.55 22.32
CA ALA A 51 -6.02 19.57 20.95
C ALA A 51 -6.29 18.14 20.49
N ALA A 52 -7.48 17.91 19.92
CA ALA A 52 -7.84 16.62 19.36
C ALA A 52 -8.81 16.78 18.19
N LEU A 53 -9.02 15.70 17.42
CA LEU A 53 -10.03 15.65 16.39
C LEU A 53 -10.93 14.41 16.52
N SER A 54 -12.15 14.51 16.01
CA SER A 54 -13.09 13.41 15.84
C SER A 54 -13.43 13.29 14.37
N VAL A 55 -13.70 12.08 13.90
CA VAL A 55 -14.08 11.84 12.50
C VAL A 55 -15.48 11.28 12.42
N PHE A 56 -16.29 11.85 11.54
CA PHE A 56 -17.65 11.41 11.25
C PHE A 56 -17.72 10.92 9.80
N TYR A 57 -18.52 9.90 9.59
CA TYR A 57 -18.85 9.39 8.26
C TYR A 57 -20.37 9.24 8.14
N ASP A 58 -20.98 9.85 7.12
CA ASP A 58 -22.44 9.93 6.93
C ASP A 58 -23.17 10.47 8.18
N GLY A 59 -22.63 11.53 8.78
CA GLY A 59 -23.22 12.20 9.95
C GLY A 59 -23.14 11.41 11.26
N THR A 60 -22.49 10.23 11.26
CA THR A 60 -22.29 9.42 12.47
C THR A 60 -20.81 9.43 12.85
N ARG A 61 -20.53 9.66 14.15
CA ARG A 61 -19.16 9.61 14.67
C ARG A 61 -18.54 8.23 14.41
N ALA A 62 -17.54 8.18 13.58
CA ALA A 62 -16.83 6.97 13.17
C ALA A 62 -15.60 6.72 14.07
N LEU A 63 -14.77 7.74 14.27
CA LEU A 63 -13.61 7.70 15.15
C LEU A 63 -13.83 8.72 16.27
N PRO A 64 -13.96 8.26 17.55
CA PRO A 64 -14.38 9.12 18.65
C PRO A 64 -13.39 10.22 18.96
N LEU A 65 -12.10 9.88 19.00
CA LEU A 65 -11.03 10.81 19.34
C LEU A 65 -9.73 10.43 18.66
N VAL A 66 -9.00 11.44 18.20
CA VAL A 66 -7.60 11.37 17.80
C VAL A 66 -6.86 12.46 18.58
N ASP A 67 -6.01 12.05 19.51
CA ASP A 67 -5.13 12.99 20.21
C ASP A 67 -4.09 13.58 19.25
N LEU A 68 -3.72 14.83 19.47
CA LEU A 68 -2.77 15.55 18.62
C LEU A 68 -1.59 16.05 19.43
N GLY A 69 -0.42 16.06 18.82
CA GLY A 69 0.78 16.71 19.36
C GLY A 69 2.08 16.02 19.01
N ILE A 70 3.16 16.78 19.17
CA ILE A 70 4.54 16.31 19.02
C ILE A 70 5.41 16.89 20.14
N GLU A 71 6.61 16.32 20.31
CA GLU A 71 7.62 16.81 21.24
C GLU A 71 8.98 16.84 20.56
N THR A 72 9.71 17.94 20.80
CA THR A 72 11.12 18.05 20.43
C THR A 72 11.96 17.97 21.71
N ASN A 73 13.28 17.90 21.55
CA ASN A 73 14.20 17.97 22.71
C ASN A 73 14.17 19.34 23.44
N LEU A 74 13.56 20.36 22.85
CA LEU A 74 13.48 21.71 23.40
C LEU A 74 12.06 22.18 23.68
N GLN A 75 11.06 21.65 23.01
CA GLN A 75 9.68 22.14 23.04
C GLN A 75 8.67 21.00 23.12
N LYS A 76 7.60 21.21 23.89
CA LYS A 76 6.46 20.28 23.90
C LYS A 76 5.24 20.94 23.30
N TYR A 77 4.66 20.28 22.29
CA TYR A 77 3.44 20.69 21.58
C TYR A 77 2.36 19.63 21.76
N ALA A 78 2.10 19.20 23.01
CA ALA A 78 1.07 18.23 23.36
C ALA A 78 0.53 18.51 24.79
N GLY A 79 -0.75 18.37 25.00
CA GLY A 79 -1.41 18.91 26.20
C GLY A 79 -1.30 20.44 26.20
N ASN A 80 -1.75 21.14 27.19
CA ASN A 80 -1.52 22.58 27.42
C ASN A 80 -1.27 23.44 26.16
N LEU A 81 -2.08 23.26 25.12
CA LEU A 81 -2.06 24.03 23.89
C LEU A 81 -3.17 25.08 23.91
N LYS A 82 -2.85 26.28 23.43
CA LYS A 82 -3.80 27.38 23.33
C LYS A 82 -4.11 27.67 21.87
N PHE A 83 -5.37 27.62 21.49
CA PHE A 83 -5.79 27.91 20.10
C PHE A 83 -5.50 29.36 19.72
N LYS A 84 -4.87 29.58 18.56
CA LYS A 84 -4.56 30.90 18.03
C LYS A 84 -5.41 31.28 16.83
N SER A 85 -5.44 30.44 15.83
CA SER A 85 -6.12 30.73 14.56
C SER A 85 -6.42 29.47 13.77
N VAL A 86 -7.33 29.62 12.81
CA VAL A 86 -7.58 28.65 11.74
C VAL A 86 -7.68 29.40 10.41
N THR A 87 -7.18 28.79 9.36
CA THR A 87 -7.31 29.34 8.00
C THR A 87 -8.74 29.16 7.47
N GLU A 88 -9.10 29.93 6.46
CA GLU A 88 -10.27 29.62 5.64
C GLU A 88 -10.09 28.27 4.95
N ALA A 89 -11.21 27.59 4.69
CA ALA A 89 -11.23 26.33 3.97
C ALA A 89 -10.71 26.51 2.54
N LYS A 90 -9.74 25.69 2.14
CA LYS A 90 -9.20 25.68 0.78
C LYS A 90 -9.54 24.37 0.09
N PRO A 91 -10.00 24.39 -1.18
CA PRO A 91 -10.12 23.16 -1.96
C PRO A 91 -8.73 22.57 -2.22
N VAL A 92 -8.65 21.24 -2.17
CA VAL A 92 -7.50 20.45 -2.59
C VAL A 92 -7.95 19.62 -3.78
N GLU A 93 -7.22 19.71 -4.87
CA GLU A 93 -7.47 18.94 -6.09
C GLU A 93 -6.20 18.18 -6.45
N ASP A 94 -6.28 16.86 -6.34
CA ASP A 94 -5.24 15.96 -6.79
C ASP A 94 -5.65 15.39 -8.14
N ASP A 95 -4.87 15.70 -9.18
CA ASP A 95 -5.06 15.22 -10.56
C ASP A 95 -3.69 14.90 -11.16
N TYR A 96 -3.37 13.60 -11.30
CA TYR A 96 -2.06 13.17 -11.76
C TYR A 96 -2.10 11.80 -12.44
N LEU A 97 -1.09 11.54 -13.26
CA LEU A 97 -0.91 10.27 -13.97
C LEU A 97 0.13 9.40 -13.25
N MET A 98 -0.18 8.11 -13.16
CA MET A 98 0.71 7.09 -12.64
C MET A 98 1.08 6.10 -13.76
N PRO A 99 2.37 5.86 -14.04
CA PRO A 99 2.78 4.82 -15.00
C PRO A 99 2.60 3.40 -14.43
N THR A 100 2.43 3.28 -13.12
CA THR A 100 2.30 2.05 -12.35
C THR A 100 1.08 2.12 -11.43
N GLY A 101 0.70 1.01 -10.78
CA GLY A 101 -0.29 1.03 -9.73
C GLY A 101 -1.69 0.57 -10.16
N LYS A 102 -2.62 0.72 -9.23
CA LYS A 102 -4.02 0.28 -9.36
C LYS A 102 -4.89 1.18 -10.23
N ARG A 103 -4.40 2.39 -10.53
CA ARG A 103 -5.11 3.40 -11.36
C ARG A 103 -4.10 4.28 -12.09
N SER A 104 -4.29 4.45 -13.40
CA SER A 104 -3.36 5.24 -14.23
C SER A 104 -3.64 6.75 -14.19
N HIS A 105 -4.89 7.15 -13.94
CA HIS A 105 -5.29 8.54 -13.75
C HIS A 105 -5.96 8.67 -12.37
N CYS A 106 -5.23 9.26 -11.44
CA CYS A 106 -5.68 9.47 -10.07
C CYS A 106 -6.30 10.87 -9.96
N VAL A 107 -7.55 10.93 -9.52
CA VAL A 107 -8.28 12.18 -9.26
C VAL A 107 -8.92 12.07 -7.89
N ASN A 108 -8.63 13.02 -7.00
CA ASN A 108 -9.25 13.10 -5.69
C ASN A 108 -9.52 14.57 -5.32
N HIS A 109 -10.51 14.78 -4.47
CA HIS A 109 -10.92 16.12 -4.03
C HIS A 109 -11.00 16.15 -2.51
N GLY A 110 -10.46 17.21 -1.95
CA GLY A 110 -10.44 17.44 -0.51
C GLY A 110 -10.68 18.90 -0.14
N THR A 111 -10.81 19.12 1.16
CA THR A 111 -10.85 20.46 1.78
C THR A 111 -9.76 20.52 2.84
N GLU A 112 -8.95 21.57 2.82
CA GLU A 112 -7.85 21.80 3.77
C GLU A 112 -8.14 22.96 4.69
N LYS A 113 -7.82 22.82 5.98
CA LYS A 113 -7.63 23.92 6.94
C LYS A 113 -6.35 23.71 7.73
N VAL A 114 -5.73 24.81 8.17
CA VAL A 114 -4.57 24.79 9.08
C VAL A 114 -4.97 25.43 10.40
N TYR A 115 -4.80 24.69 11.48
CA TYR A 115 -5.07 25.12 12.84
C TYR A 115 -3.77 25.42 13.55
N SER A 116 -3.61 26.64 14.05
CA SER A 116 -2.41 27.06 14.80
C SER A 116 -2.69 27.07 16.29
N PHE A 117 -1.82 26.39 17.04
CA PHE A 117 -1.84 26.34 18.49
C PHE A 117 -0.53 26.89 19.04
N GLU A 118 -0.59 27.53 20.20
CA GLU A 118 0.58 28.04 20.93
C GLU A 118 0.83 27.17 22.15
N ASN A 119 2.08 26.75 22.36
CA ASN A 119 2.46 26.08 23.60
C ASN A 119 2.73 27.09 24.73
N GLU A 120 3.08 26.61 25.94
CA GLU A 120 3.32 27.47 27.12
C GLU A 120 4.49 28.43 26.95
N GLU A 121 5.46 28.12 26.07
CA GLU A 121 6.62 28.97 25.75
C GLU A 121 6.35 29.98 24.62
N GLY A 122 5.14 29.96 24.04
CA GLY A 122 4.73 30.89 22.98
C GLY A 122 5.11 30.44 21.55
N ASN A 123 5.56 29.19 21.37
CA ASN A 123 5.88 28.64 20.07
C ASN A 123 4.65 27.99 19.42
N ILE A 124 4.62 27.99 18.09
CA ILE A 124 3.44 27.59 17.31
C ILE A 124 3.58 26.16 16.78
N LEU A 125 2.53 25.36 17.00
CA LEU A 125 2.22 24.12 16.31
C LEU A 125 1.13 24.39 15.27
N ASP A 126 1.42 24.15 14.02
CA ASP A 126 0.42 24.10 12.95
C ASP A 126 -0.04 22.68 12.73
N VAL A 127 -1.35 22.45 12.74
CA VAL A 127 -1.97 21.17 12.38
C VAL A 127 -2.72 21.36 11.07
N THR A 128 -2.16 20.83 9.98
CA THR A 128 -2.83 20.81 8.68
C THR A 128 -3.76 19.62 8.61
N VAL A 129 -5.04 19.85 8.36
CA VAL A 129 -6.07 18.81 8.24
C VAL A 129 -6.71 18.88 6.87
N ARG A 130 -6.78 17.73 6.20
CA ARG A 130 -7.49 17.54 4.92
C ARG A 130 -8.59 16.49 5.09
N ALA A 131 -9.81 16.86 4.70
CA ALA A 131 -10.93 15.92 4.55
C ALA A 131 -11.16 15.65 3.06
N TYR A 132 -10.88 14.42 2.65
CA TYR A 132 -11.12 13.90 1.30
C TYR A 132 -12.42 13.10 1.25
N ASN A 133 -12.91 12.82 0.04
CA ASN A 133 -14.12 12.03 -0.15
C ASN A 133 -13.99 10.57 0.37
N ASP A 134 -12.76 10.06 0.47
CA ASP A 134 -12.42 8.70 0.90
C ASP A 134 -11.61 8.66 2.20
N GLY A 135 -11.48 9.79 2.94
CA GLY A 135 -10.78 9.77 4.21
C GLY A 135 -10.25 11.10 4.71
N VAL A 136 -9.33 11.00 5.65
CA VAL A 136 -8.72 12.15 6.35
C VAL A 136 -7.20 12.00 6.32
N ALA A 137 -6.51 13.11 6.09
CA ALA A 137 -5.08 13.19 6.30
C ALA A 137 -4.73 14.42 7.14
N PHE A 138 -3.77 14.28 8.06
CA PHE A 138 -3.28 15.43 8.82
C PHE A 138 -1.77 15.31 9.06
N LYS A 139 -1.12 16.45 9.27
CA LYS A 139 0.29 16.56 9.60
C LYS A 139 0.56 17.74 10.51
N TYR A 140 1.70 17.71 11.14
CA TYR A 140 2.21 18.77 11.99
C TYR A 140 3.23 19.63 11.26
N GLY A 141 3.24 20.93 11.58
CA GLY A 141 4.26 21.88 11.17
C GLY A 141 4.75 22.69 12.36
N VAL A 142 6.06 22.83 12.52
CA VAL A 142 6.66 23.67 13.54
C VAL A 142 7.86 24.43 12.97
N LYS A 143 8.13 25.61 13.55
CA LYS A 143 9.38 26.35 13.29
C LYS A 143 10.39 26.01 14.36
N SER A 144 11.51 25.44 13.94
CA SER A 144 12.61 25.16 14.86
C SER A 144 13.13 26.44 15.54
N VAL A 145 13.29 26.36 16.85
CA VAL A 145 13.83 27.47 17.67
C VAL A 145 15.36 27.43 17.77
N SER A 146 15.98 26.33 17.36
CA SER A 146 17.45 26.13 17.41
C SER A 146 17.89 25.14 16.30
N PRO A 147 19.10 25.34 15.71
CA PRO A 147 19.68 24.36 14.80
C PRO A 147 19.95 22.97 15.43
N GLU A 148 19.95 22.90 16.77
CA GLU A 148 20.16 21.64 17.51
C GLU A 148 18.84 20.98 17.92
N GLU A 149 17.69 21.51 17.45
CA GLU A 149 16.38 20.95 17.75
C GLU A 149 16.11 19.72 16.89
N TYR A 150 15.51 18.71 17.50
CA TYR A 150 15.09 17.48 16.83
C TYR A 150 13.81 16.93 17.47
N VAL A 151 12.98 16.26 16.67
CA VAL A 151 11.76 15.59 17.16
C VAL A 151 12.14 14.33 17.93
N VAL A 152 11.51 14.15 19.09
CA VAL A 152 11.75 13.01 19.99
C VAL A 152 10.53 12.09 20.13
N ASP A 153 9.30 12.65 20.07
CA ASP A 153 8.08 11.84 20.25
C ASP A 153 6.88 12.45 19.52
N GLU A 154 5.86 11.63 19.31
CA GLU A 154 4.56 12.01 18.76
C GLU A 154 3.45 11.50 19.67
N TYR A 155 2.48 12.37 19.93
CA TYR A 155 1.36 12.11 20.83
C TYR A 155 0.07 11.70 20.10
N THR A 156 0.10 11.64 18.77
CA THR A 156 -1.04 11.15 18.00
C THR A 156 -1.48 9.79 18.51
N ALA A 157 -2.76 9.69 18.84
CA ALA A 157 -3.36 8.44 19.26
C ALA A 157 -4.80 8.31 18.75
N TYR A 158 -5.20 7.12 18.39
CA TYR A 158 -6.50 6.81 17.79
C TYR A 158 -7.34 5.99 18.76
N ASP A 159 -8.46 6.54 19.21
CA ASP A 159 -9.48 5.79 19.95
C ASP A 159 -10.38 5.05 18.96
N VAL A 160 -10.31 3.73 18.95
CA VAL A 160 -11.21 2.90 18.13
C VAL A 160 -12.40 2.42 18.98
N PRO A 161 -13.57 2.14 18.36
CA PRO A 161 -14.71 1.64 19.09
C PRO A 161 -14.38 0.34 19.84
N LYS A 162 -14.85 0.23 21.08
CA LYS A 162 -14.60 -0.93 21.94
C LYS A 162 -15.05 -2.23 21.28
N GLY A 163 -14.14 -3.20 21.22
CA GLY A 163 -14.40 -4.51 20.62
C GLY A 163 -14.53 -4.50 19.10
N ALA A 164 -14.13 -3.40 18.43
CA ALA A 164 -14.11 -3.33 16.99
C ALA A 164 -13.24 -4.45 16.40
N LYS A 165 -13.71 -5.04 15.32
CA LYS A 165 -12.91 -5.99 14.54
C LYS A 165 -11.75 -5.26 13.89
N ARG A 166 -10.55 -5.83 13.97
CA ARG A 166 -9.34 -5.25 13.40
C ARG A 166 -8.44 -6.31 12.81
N TRP A 167 -7.81 -5.98 11.70
CA TRP A 167 -6.82 -6.79 10.99
C TRP A 167 -5.52 -5.99 10.98
N MET A 168 -4.59 -6.38 11.83
CA MET A 168 -3.32 -5.68 12.02
C MET A 168 -2.20 -6.72 12.14
N GLN A 169 -1.06 -6.43 11.53
CA GLN A 169 0.12 -7.25 11.69
C GLN A 169 1.02 -6.73 12.81
N GLN A 170 1.65 -7.61 13.55
CA GLN A 170 2.75 -7.22 14.41
C GLN A 170 3.96 -6.82 13.56
N TYR A 171 4.62 -5.74 13.97
CA TYR A 171 5.76 -5.22 13.24
C TYR A 171 6.91 -6.24 13.20
N THR A 172 7.44 -6.44 12.01
CA THR A 172 8.72 -7.10 11.73
C THR A 172 9.57 -6.18 10.84
N LEU A 173 10.88 -6.37 10.78
CA LEU A 173 11.78 -5.49 10.01
C LEU A 173 11.40 -5.41 8.51
N GLY A 174 10.97 -6.52 7.92
CA GLY A 174 10.51 -6.61 6.52
C GLY A 174 9.00 -6.52 6.34
N TYR A 175 8.22 -6.25 7.40
CA TYR A 175 6.74 -6.29 7.36
C TYR A 175 6.19 -7.64 6.86
N GLU A 176 6.94 -8.69 7.00
CA GLU A 176 6.56 -10.05 6.65
C GLU A 176 5.77 -10.68 7.79
N GLY A 177 4.48 -10.41 7.82
CA GLY A 177 3.57 -10.84 8.88
C GLY A 177 2.16 -11.08 8.36
N PHE A 178 1.34 -11.69 9.22
CA PHE A 178 -0.08 -11.93 8.96
C PHE A 178 -0.93 -10.83 9.57
N TYR A 179 -2.16 -10.68 9.04
CA TYR A 179 -3.18 -9.76 9.53
C TYR A 179 -4.31 -10.55 10.21
N PRO A 180 -4.10 -11.13 11.40
CA PRO A 180 -5.15 -11.89 12.07
C PRO A 180 -6.30 -11.00 12.49
N LEU A 181 -7.53 -11.54 12.48
CA LEU A 181 -8.68 -10.87 13.06
C LEU A 181 -8.52 -10.84 14.59
N SER A 182 -8.60 -9.64 15.18
CA SER A 182 -8.65 -9.40 16.61
C SER A 182 -9.85 -8.52 16.97
N THR A 183 -10.43 -8.71 18.15
CA THR A 183 -11.49 -7.87 18.74
C THR A 183 -11.09 -7.28 20.08
N ASP A 184 -9.96 -7.70 20.62
CA ASP A 184 -9.41 -7.27 21.91
C ASP A 184 -8.13 -6.44 21.80
N GLY A 185 -7.69 -6.15 20.56
CA GLY A 185 -6.49 -5.37 20.29
C GLY A 185 -5.19 -6.08 20.65
N ARG A 186 -5.19 -7.41 20.72
CA ARG A 186 -3.99 -8.20 20.99
C ARG A 186 -3.57 -9.01 19.77
N GLY A 187 -2.27 -9.19 19.62
CA GLY A 187 -1.69 -10.09 18.63
C GLY A 187 -1.90 -11.56 19.02
N GLU A 188 -1.61 -12.46 18.09
CA GLU A 188 -1.73 -13.92 18.31
C GLU A 188 -0.87 -14.43 19.48
N ASN A 189 0.23 -13.75 19.78
CA ASN A 189 1.09 -14.02 20.95
C ASN A 189 0.66 -13.26 22.23
N GLY A 190 -0.47 -12.54 22.20
CA GLY A 190 -0.98 -11.76 23.33
C GLY A 190 -0.37 -10.37 23.49
N SER A 191 0.60 -9.94 22.65
CA SER A 191 1.22 -8.63 22.74
C SER A 191 0.29 -7.53 22.19
N ALA A 192 0.54 -6.28 22.64
CA ALA A 192 -0.19 -5.09 22.25
C ALA A 192 0.74 -3.92 21.89
N ASP A 193 2.00 -4.20 21.68
CA ASP A 193 3.04 -3.25 21.30
C ASP A 193 3.53 -3.51 19.88
N LYS A 194 3.97 -2.47 19.17
CA LYS A 194 4.53 -2.52 17.82
C LYS A 194 3.63 -3.18 16.76
N TRP A 195 2.57 -2.45 16.40
CA TRP A 195 1.76 -2.79 15.22
C TRP A 195 2.31 -2.08 13.99
N GLY A 196 2.62 -2.87 12.95
CA GLY A 196 3.02 -2.34 11.64
C GLY A 196 1.82 -1.83 10.85
N TYR A 197 2.04 -0.82 10.01
CA TYR A 197 1.04 -0.34 9.07
C TYR A 197 0.89 -1.28 7.84
N PRO A 198 -0.30 -1.22 7.18
CA PRO A 198 -1.51 -0.54 7.59
C PRO A 198 -2.29 -1.35 8.62
N GLY A 199 -3.12 -0.68 9.41
CA GLY A 199 -4.11 -1.32 10.27
C GLY A 199 -5.52 -1.12 9.71
N LEU A 200 -6.29 -2.19 9.52
CA LEU A 200 -7.70 -2.11 9.11
C LEU A 200 -8.60 -2.32 10.32
N VAL A 201 -9.55 -1.43 10.55
CA VAL A 201 -10.53 -1.48 11.65
C VAL A 201 -11.94 -1.37 11.08
N GLN A 202 -12.84 -2.28 11.48
CA GLN A 202 -14.27 -2.15 11.21
C GLN A 202 -14.90 -1.29 12.31
N LEU A 203 -15.17 -0.03 12.01
CA LEU A 203 -15.70 0.94 12.95
C LEU A 203 -17.18 0.69 13.30
N ARG A 204 -17.94 0.22 12.29
CA ARG A 204 -19.34 -0.21 12.38
C ARG A 204 -19.71 -1.06 11.16
N ASP A 205 -20.88 -1.65 11.11
CA ASP A 205 -21.29 -2.72 10.16
C ASP A 205 -20.73 -2.60 8.73
N THR A 206 -20.80 -1.43 8.13
CA THR A 206 -20.36 -1.21 6.73
C THR A 206 -19.26 -0.18 6.58
N VAL A 207 -18.78 0.39 7.68
CA VAL A 207 -17.77 1.46 7.68
C VAL A 207 -16.46 0.93 8.26
N PHE A 208 -15.42 1.06 7.47
CA PHE A 208 -14.06 0.65 7.80
C PHE A 208 -13.12 1.85 7.80
N MET A 209 -12.05 1.74 8.55
CA MET A 209 -10.93 2.67 8.54
C MET A 209 -9.65 1.89 8.33
N LEU A 210 -8.84 2.34 7.38
CA LEU A 210 -7.47 1.89 7.24
C LEU A 210 -6.55 3.01 7.71
N VAL A 211 -5.76 2.74 8.74
CA VAL A 211 -4.80 3.68 9.30
C VAL A 211 -3.40 3.40 8.76
N THR A 212 -2.71 4.44 8.31
CA THR A 212 -1.33 4.37 7.81
C THR A 212 -0.65 5.75 7.88
N GLU A 213 0.56 5.83 7.34
CA GLU A 213 1.31 7.06 7.15
C GLU A 213 1.76 7.20 5.70
N ALA A 214 2.07 8.42 5.28
CA ALA A 214 2.51 8.70 3.91
C ALA A 214 3.52 9.86 3.84
N ASN A 215 4.23 9.93 2.71
CA ASN A 215 5.15 11.00 2.38
C ASN A 215 6.32 11.13 3.37
N ILE A 216 6.97 10.01 3.68
CA ILE A 216 8.24 10.02 4.40
C ILE A 216 9.29 10.68 3.51
N ARG A 217 9.81 11.80 3.96
CA ARG A 217 10.88 12.56 3.31
C ARG A 217 12.23 12.29 3.99
N ARG A 218 13.29 12.76 3.39
CA ARG A 218 14.64 12.69 3.94
C ARG A 218 14.70 13.34 5.33
N GLY A 219 15.38 12.68 6.26
CA GLY A 219 15.46 13.09 7.66
C GLY A 219 14.31 12.60 8.54
N HIS A 220 13.25 11.97 7.98
CA HIS A 220 12.18 11.36 8.75
C HIS A 220 12.43 9.86 8.99
N CYS A 221 11.92 9.34 10.09
CA CYS A 221 11.76 7.90 10.29
C CYS A 221 10.32 7.47 10.02
N GLY A 222 10.10 6.18 9.88
CA GLY A 222 8.76 5.59 9.96
C GLY A 222 8.23 5.58 11.40
N SER A 223 6.96 5.18 11.53
CA SER A 223 6.32 4.98 12.83
C SER A 223 5.57 3.65 12.90
N PHE A 224 5.12 3.29 14.09
CA PHE A 224 4.28 2.13 14.37
C PHE A 224 3.19 2.49 15.38
N LEU A 225 2.20 1.62 15.54
CA LEU A 225 1.15 1.82 16.51
C LEU A 225 1.40 0.97 17.77
N CYS A 226 1.05 1.52 18.94
CA CYS A 226 1.16 0.85 20.23
C CYS A 226 -0.12 1.07 21.02
N ASN A 227 -0.73 -0.01 21.51
CA ASN A 227 -1.91 0.02 22.35
C ASN A 227 -1.69 -0.71 23.69
N ALA A 228 -0.44 -0.71 24.19
CA ALA A 228 -0.05 -1.41 25.42
C ALA A 228 -0.82 -0.91 26.65
N ASP A 229 -1.14 0.39 26.70
CA ASP A 229 -1.81 1.03 27.84
C ASP A 229 -3.32 0.79 27.84
N SER A 230 -3.95 0.67 26.66
CA SER A 230 -5.38 0.42 26.51
C SER A 230 -5.67 -0.25 25.17
N ALA A 231 -6.44 -1.34 25.19
CA ALA A 231 -6.71 -2.19 24.03
C ALA A 231 -7.29 -1.45 22.81
N ASP A 232 -8.03 -0.38 23.04
CA ASP A 232 -8.74 0.37 21.99
C ASP A 232 -8.11 1.76 21.71
N HIS A 233 -6.96 2.07 22.34
CA HIS A 233 -6.23 3.33 22.19
C HIS A 233 -4.86 3.08 21.56
N TYR A 234 -4.68 3.47 20.29
CA TYR A 234 -3.48 3.22 19.49
C TYR A 234 -2.64 4.47 19.34
N ARG A 235 -1.56 4.56 20.10
CA ARG A 235 -0.62 5.67 20.03
C ARG A 235 0.44 5.43 18.93
N VAL A 236 0.74 6.47 18.17
CA VAL A 236 1.88 6.51 17.24
C VAL A 236 3.19 6.52 18.02
N ARG A 237 4.15 5.72 17.61
CA ARG A 237 5.51 5.67 18.15
C ARG A 237 6.50 5.77 17.00
N LEU A 238 7.51 6.60 17.16
CA LEU A 238 8.54 6.82 16.16
C LEU A 238 9.63 5.75 16.27
N PHE A 239 10.21 5.35 15.13
CA PHE A 239 11.33 4.39 15.12
C PHE A 239 12.67 5.02 15.48
N SER A 240 12.79 6.33 15.45
CA SER A 240 13.99 7.05 15.88
C SER A 240 13.63 8.13 16.88
N GLU A 241 14.41 8.21 17.96
CA GLU A 241 14.28 9.22 19.01
C GLU A 241 14.86 10.59 18.61
N LYS A 242 15.48 10.68 17.42
CA LYS A 242 16.10 11.91 16.92
C LYS A 242 15.85 12.04 15.43
N GLN A 243 14.91 12.91 15.08
CA GLN A 243 14.71 13.34 13.71
C GLN A 243 15.14 14.80 13.61
N ALA A 244 16.22 15.06 12.88
CA ALA A 244 16.74 16.42 12.69
C ALA A 244 15.65 17.30 12.06
N MET A 245 15.60 18.54 12.49
CA MET A 245 14.62 19.51 12.02
C MET A 245 15.30 20.58 11.18
N ASP A 246 14.73 20.84 10.01
CA ASP A 246 14.99 22.08 9.29
C ASP A 246 14.31 23.25 9.99
N LYS A 247 14.62 24.48 9.55
CA LYS A 247 14.03 25.69 10.13
C LYS A 247 12.49 25.69 10.10
N GLU A 248 11.91 25.14 9.06
CA GLU A 248 10.46 24.89 8.93
C GLU A 248 10.29 23.39 8.72
N TRP A 249 9.91 22.68 9.77
CA TRP A 249 9.77 21.23 9.75
C TRP A 249 8.29 20.85 9.64
N GLU A 250 8.00 19.82 8.83
CA GLU A 250 6.69 19.19 8.72
C GLU A 250 6.80 17.69 8.97
N SER A 251 5.86 17.10 9.70
CA SER A 251 5.80 15.65 9.88
C SER A 251 5.36 14.95 8.58
N PRO A 252 5.58 13.63 8.46
CA PRO A 252 4.83 12.80 7.53
C PRO A 252 3.31 12.93 7.75
N TRP A 253 2.52 12.64 6.71
CA TRP A 253 1.06 12.59 6.85
C TRP A 253 0.62 11.37 7.66
N ARG A 254 -0.31 11.59 8.58
CA ARG A 254 -1.14 10.55 9.18
C ARG A 254 -2.37 10.40 8.33
N VAL A 255 -2.64 9.17 7.86
CA VAL A 255 -3.66 8.90 6.84
C VAL A 255 -4.69 7.92 7.38
N LEU A 256 -5.95 8.31 7.28
CA LEU A 256 -7.13 7.53 7.66
C LEU A 256 -8.02 7.38 6.42
N VAL A 257 -7.92 6.26 5.71
CA VAL A 257 -8.88 5.98 4.63
C VAL A 257 -10.15 5.46 5.27
N ILE A 258 -11.28 6.13 5.07
CA ILE A 258 -12.54 5.84 5.76
C ILE A 258 -13.68 5.71 4.75
N GLY A 259 -14.46 4.65 4.88
CA GLY A 259 -15.63 4.40 4.06
C GLY A 259 -16.07 2.94 4.07
N ARG A 260 -16.77 2.52 3.05
CA ARG A 260 -17.07 1.11 2.79
C ARG A 260 -15.77 0.40 2.38
N LEU A 261 -15.76 -0.93 2.42
CA LEU A 261 -14.58 -1.69 1.94
C LEU A 261 -14.18 -1.32 0.50
N SER A 262 -15.14 -0.99 -0.37
CA SER A 262 -14.85 -0.52 -1.72
C SER A 262 -14.09 0.80 -1.74
N ASP A 263 -14.48 1.73 -0.87
CA ASP A 263 -13.87 3.05 -0.80
C ASP A 263 -12.42 2.92 -0.26
N VAL A 264 -12.22 2.02 0.72
CA VAL A 264 -10.89 1.71 1.25
C VAL A 264 -9.98 1.07 0.19
N VAL A 265 -10.44 0.03 -0.50
CA VAL A 265 -9.63 -0.72 -1.49
C VAL A 265 -9.29 0.14 -2.72
N GLU A 266 -10.25 0.97 -3.17
CA GLU A 266 -10.12 1.79 -4.36
C GLU A 266 -9.41 3.13 -4.12
N SER A 267 -9.21 3.53 -2.85
CA SER A 267 -8.58 4.79 -2.45
C SER A 267 -7.15 4.93 -3.00
N THR A 268 -6.82 6.16 -3.39
CA THR A 268 -5.47 6.61 -3.75
C THR A 268 -4.88 7.57 -2.73
N LEU A 269 -5.54 7.76 -1.58
CA LEU A 269 -5.23 8.79 -0.59
C LEU A 269 -3.75 8.79 -0.14
N VAL A 270 -3.12 7.62 -0.02
CA VAL A 270 -1.69 7.52 0.32
C VAL A 270 -0.79 8.19 -0.73
N THR A 271 -1.12 8.05 -2.01
CA THR A 271 -0.40 8.72 -3.09
C THR A 271 -0.85 10.17 -3.28
N ASP A 272 -2.14 10.48 -3.04
CA ASP A 272 -2.68 11.85 -3.18
C ASP A 272 -1.96 12.84 -2.25
N VAL A 273 -1.65 12.42 -1.00
CA VAL A 273 -0.92 13.27 -0.03
C VAL A 273 0.60 13.20 -0.15
N SER A 274 1.13 12.42 -1.09
CA SER A 274 2.57 12.28 -1.32
C SER A 274 3.07 13.32 -2.34
N ASP A 275 4.36 13.61 -2.26
CA ASP A 275 4.99 14.58 -3.16
C ASP A 275 4.86 14.14 -4.63
N PRO A 276 4.76 15.09 -5.56
CA PRO A 276 4.77 14.81 -7.00
C PRO A 276 6.02 14.06 -7.44
N SER A 277 5.94 13.45 -8.63
CA SER A 277 7.07 12.73 -9.22
C SER A 277 8.31 13.61 -9.35
N THR A 278 9.45 13.08 -8.92
CA THR A 278 10.78 13.66 -9.13
C THR A 278 11.39 13.27 -10.48
N VAL A 279 10.74 12.35 -11.22
CA VAL A 279 11.19 11.86 -12.52
C VAL A 279 10.35 12.49 -13.63
N GLU A 280 10.96 13.36 -14.43
CA GLU A 280 10.29 14.05 -15.54
C GLU A 280 9.97 13.10 -16.71
N ASP A 281 10.97 12.35 -17.17
CA ASP A 281 10.81 11.35 -18.24
C ASP A 281 10.53 9.98 -17.65
N THR A 282 9.28 9.57 -17.62
CA THR A 282 8.84 8.24 -17.18
C THR A 282 8.74 7.22 -18.32
N SER A 283 9.11 7.57 -19.54
CA SER A 283 8.95 6.72 -20.73
C SER A 283 9.73 5.40 -20.68
N TRP A 284 10.78 5.34 -19.89
CA TRP A 284 11.61 4.14 -19.68
C TRP A 284 11.04 3.20 -18.61
N ILE A 285 10.13 3.66 -17.77
CA ILE A 285 9.48 2.86 -16.72
C ILE A 285 8.41 1.99 -17.38
N LYS A 286 8.60 0.67 -17.36
CA LYS A 286 7.71 -0.28 -18.04
C LYS A 286 7.26 -1.38 -17.07
N PRO A 287 6.01 -1.39 -16.62
CA PRO A 287 5.47 -2.50 -15.85
C PRO A 287 5.51 -3.83 -16.59
N GLY A 288 5.71 -4.93 -15.87
CA GLY A 288 5.72 -6.25 -16.48
C GLY A 288 5.97 -7.39 -15.51
N LEU A 289 5.81 -8.61 -16.00
CA LEU A 289 6.09 -9.84 -15.27
C LEU A 289 7.55 -10.24 -15.47
N ALA A 290 8.14 -10.89 -14.49
CA ALA A 290 9.50 -11.41 -14.51
C ALA A 290 9.52 -12.89 -14.15
N SER A 291 10.26 -13.71 -14.89
CA SER A 291 10.59 -15.06 -14.41
C SER A 291 11.59 -14.95 -13.24
N TRP A 292 11.50 -15.86 -12.28
CA TRP A 292 12.30 -15.79 -11.07
C TRP A 292 12.73 -17.17 -10.59
N ILE A 293 14.06 -17.38 -10.48
CA ILE A 293 14.66 -18.68 -10.24
C ILE A 293 14.66 -19.10 -8.75
N TYR A 294 14.73 -18.13 -7.82
CA TYR A 294 15.01 -18.41 -6.40
C TYR A 294 14.00 -19.38 -5.74
N TRP A 295 12.71 -19.16 -5.95
CA TRP A 295 11.65 -19.91 -5.28
C TRP A 295 11.74 -21.43 -5.55
N ALA A 296 12.07 -21.79 -6.78
CA ALA A 296 12.16 -23.19 -7.20
C ALA A 296 13.55 -23.80 -7.03
N GLU A 297 14.59 -22.98 -7.18
CA GLU A 297 15.98 -23.43 -7.27
C GLU A 297 16.92 -22.68 -6.29
N ASN A 298 16.44 -22.08 -5.24
CA ASN A 298 17.16 -21.32 -4.21
C ASN A 298 18.53 -20.72 -4.69
N HIS A 299 19.61 -21.49 -4.69
CA HIS A 299 20.95 -21.09 -5.16
C HIS A 299 21.13 -21.26 -6.68
N GLY A 300 20.05 -21.36 -7.44
CA GLY A 300 20.07 -21.66 -8.89
C GLY A 300 20.81 -20.63 -9.73
N THR A 301 20.91 -19.39 -9.27
CA THR A 301 21.63 -18.30 -9.96
C THR A 301 23.14 -18.58 -10.09
N GLN A 302 23.72 -19.40 -9.21
CA GLN A 302 25.11 -19.83 -9.32
C GLN A 302 25.35 -20.74 -10.53
N ASP A 303 24.32 -21.33 -11.13
CA ASP A 303 24.37 -22.19 -12.29
C ASP A 303 23.83 -21.50 -13.54
N PHE A 304 24.73 -21.07 -14.41
CA PHE A 304 24.37 -20.38 -15.66
C PHE A 304 23.40 -21.20 -16.55
N GLN A 305 23.52 -22.55 -16.59
CA GLN A 305 22.62 -23.36 -17.42
C GLN A 305 21.21 -23.42 -16.85
N LYS A 306 21.06 -23.45 -15.52
CA LYS A 306 19.74 -23.33 -14.87
C LYS A 306 19.12 -21.96 -15.14
N LEU A 307 19.88 -20.89 -14.96
CA LEU A 307 19.39 -19.54 -15.16
C LEU A 307 18.92 -19.29 -16.60
N LYS A 308 19.60 -19.86 -17.60
CA LYS A 308 19.16 -19.81 -19.00
C LYS A 308 17.74 -20.35 -19.20
N ALA A 309 17.34 -21.40 -18.49
CA ALA A 309 15.99 -21.95 -18.60
C ALA A 309 14.90 -20.96 -18.18
N TYR A 310 15.21 -20.05 -17.24
CA TYR A 310 14.30 -18.98 -16.81
C TYR A 310 14.26 -17.80 -17.79
N PHE A 311 15.37 -17.48 -18.47
CA PHE A 311 15.33 -16.54 -19.59
C PHE A 311 14.51 -17.09 -20.75
N ASP A 312 14.68 -18.38 -21.07
CA ASP A 312 13.87 -19.05 -22.09
C ASP A 312 12.39 -19.07 -21.71
N LEU A 313 12.07 -19.31 -20.43
CA LEU A 313 10.69 -19.22 -19.92
C LEU A 313 10.10 -17.83 -20.14
N ALA A 314 10.83 -16.78 -19.73
CA ALA A 314 10.36 -15.40 -19.90
C ALA A 314 10.08 -15.09 -21.39
N ALA A 315 10.97 -15.51 -22.30
CA ALA A 315 10.78 -15.35 -23.73
C ALA A 315 9.55 -16.12 -24.25
N ASP A 316 9.37 -17.38 -23.87
CA ASP A 316 8.24 -18.23 -24.27
C ASP A 316 6.89 -17.66 -23.76
N MET A 317 6.88 -17.15 -22.53
CA MET A 317 5.72 -16.52 -21.90
C MET A 317 5.52 -15.05 -22.28
N LYS A 318 6.41 -14.48 -23.10
CA LYS A 318 6.40 -13.06 -23.49
C LYS A 318 6.47 -12.11 -22.28
N TRP A 319 7.03 -12.56 -21.18
CA TRP A 319 7.30 -11.70 -20.02
C TRP A 319 8.53 -10.85 -20.32
N PRO A 320 8.46 -9.53 -20.08
CA PRO A 320 9.54 -8.64 -20.48
C PRO A 320 10.81 -8.82 -19.67
N TYR A 321 10.73 -9.41 -18.46
CA TYR A 321 11.83 -9.44 -17.51
C TYR A 321 12.17 -10.85 -17.03
N SER A 322 13.40 -10.97 -16.53
CA SER A 322 13.88 -12.12 -15.75
C SER A 322 14.84 -11.61 -14.68
N LEU A 323 14.68 -12.09 -13.45
CA LEU A 323 15.52 -11.69 -12.34
C LEU A 323 16.71 -12.67 -12.21
N ILE A 324 17.92 -12.10 -12.29
CA ILE A 324 19.17 -12.72 -11.88
C ILE A 324 19.30 -12.48 -10.37
N ASP A 325 18.95 -13.48 -9.57
CA ASP A 325 18.81 -13.37 -8.11
C ASP A 325 20.17 -13.46 -7.38
N TRP A 326 20.18 -13.61 -6.10
CA TRP A 326 21.37 -13.58 -5.23
C TRP A 326 22.49 -14.52 -5.68
N GLU A 327 23.72 -14.25 -5.24
CA GLU A 327 24.94 -15.05 -5.56
C GLU A 327 25.32 -15.07 -7.06
N TRP A 328 24.81 -14.10 -7.83
CA TRP A 328 25.19 -13.97 -9.24
C TRP A 328 26.69 -13.68 -9.45
N ASP A 329 27.36 -13.14 -8.44
CA ASP A 329 28.81 -12.93 -8.39
C ASP A 329 29.62 -14.24 -8.18
N GLN A 330 28.91 -15.34 -7.90
CA GLN A 330 29.47 -16.70 -7.78
C GLN A 330 29.06 -17.60 -8.96
N MET A 331 28.49 -17.03 -10.03
CA MET A 331 28.00 -17.78 -11.18
C MET A 331 29.09 -18.59 -11.86
N SER A 332 28.75 -19.80 -12.27
CA SER A 332 29.65 -20.80 -12.87
C SER A 332 28.91 -21.66 -13.91
N ASN A 333 29.41 -22.82 -14.24
CA ASN A 333 28.83 -23.79 -15.20
C ASN A 333 28.68 -23.23 -16.61
N GLY A 334 29.77 -22.62 -17.14
CA GLY A 334 29.86 -22.22 -18.53
C GLY A 334 29.45 -20.80 -18.83
N GLY A 335 29.27 -19.95 -17.82
CA GLY A 335 29.01 -18.53 -17.97
C GLY A 335 29.21 -17.75 -16.67
N ASP A 336 29.20 -16.44 -16.84
CA ASP A 336 29.24 -15.41 -15.78
C ASP A 336 28.10 -14.42 -15.97
N LEU A 337 28.06 -13.35 -15.19
CA LEU A 337 27.01 -12.34 -15.28
C LEU A 337 26.93 -11.70 -16.69
N GLN A 338 28.07 -11.39 -17.33
CA GLN A 338 28.07 -10.81 -18.67
C GLN A 338 27.44 -11.76 -19.68
N ALA A 339 27.80 -13.04 -19.60
CA ALA A 339 27.22 -14.08 -20.44
C ALA A 339 25.71 -14.24 -20.21
N ALA A 340 25.27 -14.15 -18.96
CA ALA A 340 23.86 -14.22 -18.58
C ALA A 340 23.05 -13.05 -19.13
N VAL A 341 23.53 -11.82 -18.94
CA VAL A 341 22.88 -10.61 -19.46
C VAL A 341 22.82 -10.65 -20.99
N LYS A 342 23.91 -11.02 -21.63
CA LYS A 342 23.94 -11.16 -23.10
C LYS A 342 22.94 -12.20 -23.60
N TYR A 343 22.87 -13.35 -22.96
CA TYR A 343 21.91 -14.40 -23.33
C TYR A 343 20.46 -13.95 -23.16
N ALA A 344 20.14 -13.28 -22.04
CA ALA A 344 18.80 -12.72 -21.84
C ALA A 344 18.42 -11.73 -22.96
N GLN A 345 19.34 -10.82 -23.34
CA GLN A 345 19.14 -9.86 -24.42
C GLN A 345 18.96 -10.54 -25.79
N GLU A 346 19.72 -11.59 -26.09
CA GLU A 346 19.56 -12.41 -27.31
C GLU A 346 18.18 -13.10 -27.35
N ARG A 347 17.58 -13.40 -26.22
CA ARG A 347 16.22 -13.93 -26.09
C ARG A 347 15.12 -12.84 -26.09
N GLY A 348 15.50 -11.56 -26.17
CA GLY A 348 14.57 -10.43 -26.10
C GLY A 348 14.06 -10.15 -24.68
N VAL A 349 14.70 -10.71 -23.65
CA VAL A 349 14.37 -10.56 -22.24
C VAL A 349 15.26 -9.51 -21.59
N LYS A 350 14.68 -8.66 -20.76
CA LYS A 350 15.37 -7.60 -20.03
C LYS A 350 15.80 -8.12 -18.66
N PRO A 351 17.10 -8.23 -18.37
CA PRO A 351 17.56 -8.72 -17.07
C PRO A 351 17.36 -7.68 -15.97
N LEU A 352 16.98 -8.16 -14.81
CA LEU A 352 17.01 -7.47 -13.53
C LEU A 352 18.06 -8.13 -12.65
N LEU A 353 18.63 -7.40 -11.67
CA LEU A 353 19.73 -7.91 -10.87
C LEU A 353 19.47 -7.69 -9.37
N TRP A 354 19.73 -8.71 -8.57
CA TRP A 354 19.55 -8.69 -7.12
C TRP A 354 20.77 -8.11 -6.39
N TYR A 355 20.53 -7.38 -5.30
CA TYR A 355 21.53 -6.84 -4.39
C TYR A 355 21.10 -7.00 -2.93
N ASN A 356 22.06 -7.27 -2.06
CA ASN A 356 21.90 -7.12 -0.64
C ASN A 356 22.06 -5.64 -0.24
N SER A 357 21.10 -5.09 0.52
CA SER A 357 21.23 -3.73 1.07
C SER A 357 22.43 -3.60 2.01
N SER A 358 22.85 -4.73 2.58
CA SER A 358 23.93 -4.86 3.56
C SER A 358 23.72 -4.02 4.83
N THR A 359 22.45 -3.91 5.25
CA THR A 359 22.07 -3.19 6.47
C THR A 359 21.48 -4.09 7.56
N GLN A 360 21.01 -5.31 7.21
CA GLN A 360 20.38 -6.20 8.17
C GLN A 360 20.99 -7.62 8.10
N TRP A 361 20.57 -8.45 7.16
CA TRP A 361 21.08 -9.81 7.00
C TRP A 361 22.19 -9.86 5.95
N LEU A 362 23.31 -10.52 6.27
CA LEU A 362 24.53 -10.55 5.44
C LEU A 362 24.86 -11.95 4.91
N GLY A 363 23.88 -12.85 4.88
CA GLY A 363 24.09 -14.25 4.51
C GLY A 363 24.26 -14.52 3.03
N SER A 364 23.94 -13.58 2.14
CA SER A 364 24.05 -13.76 0.67
C SER A 364 24.72 -12.58 -0.01
N THR A 365 25.49 -12.88 -1.04
CA THR A 365 26.25 -11.91 -1.87
C THR A 365 25.44 -11.47 -3.11
N PRO A 366 25.79 -10.31 -3.70
CA PRO A 366 26.90 -9.40 -3.36
C PRO A 366 26.62 -8.53 -2.15
N LEU A 367 27.66 -8.21 -1.39
CA LEU A 367 27.59 -7.36 -0.21
C LEU A 367 28.28 -6.01 -0.43
N TYR A 368 27.75 -4.97 0.25
CA TYR A 368 28.36 -3.61 0.35
C TYR A 368 28.57 -2.89 -0.99
N ARG A 369 27.83 -3.27 -2.04
CA ARG A 369 27.93 -2.63 -3.37
C ARG A 369 27.23 -1.26 -3.43
N LEU A 370 26.16 -1.07 -2.64
CA LEU A 370 25.25 0.07 -2.76
C LEU A 370 25.26 1.03 -1.56
N ASN A 371 26.05 0.76 -0.51
CA ASN A 371 25.97 1.50 0.74
C ASN A 371 26.55 2.91 0.67
N LYS A 372 27.59 3.13 -0.15
CA LYS A 372 28.23 4.43 -0.31
C LYS A 372 27.79 5.11 -1.59
N PRO A 373 27.56 6.44 -1.57
CA PRO A 373 27.12 7.15 -2.76
C PRO A 373 28.01 6.94 -3.99
N GLU A 374 29.34 7.03 -3.82
CA GLU A 374 30.30 6.85 -4.91
C GLU A 374 30.34 5.44 -5.47
N ASP A 375 30.20 4.40 -4.63
CA ASP A 375 30.15 3.01 -5.05
C ASP A 375 28.83 2.74 -5.78
N ARG A 376 27.70 3.26 -5.26
CA ARG A 376 26.37 3.13 -5.84
C ARG A 376 26.27 3.79 -7.23
N GLN A 377 26.79 5.00 -7.39
CA GLN A 377 26.84 5.67 -8.70
C GLN A 377 27.64 4.87 -9.73
N LYS A 378 28.77 4.34 -9.32
CA LYS A 378 29.64 3.50 -10.17
C LYS A 378 28.94 2.20 -10.55
N GLU A 379 28.31 1.53 -9.58
CA GLU A 379 27.60 0.27 -9.80
C GLU A 379 26.40 0.47 -10.73
N PHE A 380 25.55 1.46 -10.48
CA PHE A 380 24.39 1.75 -11.33
C PHE A 380 24.77 2.21 -12.74
N GLY A 381 25.87 2.98 -12.89
CA GLY A 381 26.43 3.31 -14.19
C GLY A 381 26.86 2.07 -14.97
N TRP A 382 27.57 1.16 -14.31
CA TRP A 382 27.98 -0.12 -14.90
C TRP A 382 26.79 -1.01 -15.28
N LEU A 383 25.74 -1.08 -14.46
CA LEU A 383 24.53 -1.84 -14.77
C LEU A 383 23.82 -1.30 -16.03
N ASN A 384 23.72 0.02 -16.13
CA ASN A 384 23.13 0.66 -17.32
C ASN A 384 23.95 0.35 -18.59
N GLU A 385 25.28 0.45 -18.52
CA GLU A 385 26.18 0.10 -19.64
C GLU A 385 26.08 -1.38 -20.02
N LEU A 386 25.92 -2.27 -19.05
CA LEU A 386 25.74 -3.70 -19.27
C LEU A 386 24.38 -4.03 -19.89
N GLY A 387 23.40 -3.15 -19.73
CA GLY A 387 22.02 -3.31 -20.22
C GLY A 387 21.11 -4.06 -19.25
N VAL A 388 21.32 -3.87 -17.95
CA VAL A 388 20.39 -4.26 -16.88
C VAL A 388 19.32 -3.17 -16.74
N TYR A 389 18.06 -3.57 -16.55
CA TYR A 389 16.91 -2.66 -16.55
C TYR A 389 16.41 -2.27 -15.16
N GLY A 390 16.85 -2.95 -14.11
CA GLY A 390 16.45 -2.64 -12.75
C GLY A 390 17.14 -3.53 -11.73
N VAL A 391 16.92 -3.19 -10.47
CA VAL A 391 17.51 -3.86 -9.32
C VAL A 391 16.43 -4.31 -8.33
N LYS A 392 16.59 -5.53 -7.77
CA LYS A 392 15.93 -5.97 -6.54
C LYS A 392 16.93 -5.75 -5.41
N VAL A 393 16.59 -4.95 -4.40
CA VAL A 393 17.45 -4.70 -3.23
C VAL A 393 16.76 -5.24 -1.98
N ASP A 394 17.48 -6.03 -1.21
CA ASP A 394 16.91 -6.89 -0.16
C ASP A 394 17.55 -6.68 1.22
N PHE A 395 16.83 -7.07 2.30
CA PHE A 395 17.31 -7.15 3.69
C PHE A 395 17.63 -5.81 4.36
N PHE A 396 16.62 -4.94 4.49
CA PHE A 396 16.76 -3.64 5.13
C PHE A 396 16.56 -3.69 6.66
N ALA A 397 17.24 -2.79 7.38
CA ALA A 397 17.26 -2.73 8.84
C ALA A 397 16.04 -2.00 9.46
N GLY A 398 14.88 -1.98 8.80
CA GLY A 398 13.63 -1.39 9.32
C GLY A 398 13.46 0.08 8.97
N ASP A 399 12.85 0.87 9.89
CA ASP A 399 12.23 2.16 9.58
C ASP A 399 12.90 3.36 10.27
N SER A 400 14.17 3.25 10.66
CA SER A 400 14.94 4.38 11.23
C SER A 400 15.16 5.49 10.20
N VAL A 401 15.55 6.69 10.65
CA VAL A 401 15.94 7.81 9.76
C VAL A 401 16.96 7.35 8.73
N SER A 402 18.04 6.69 9.18
CA SER A 402 19.09 6.22 8.27
C SER A 402 18.61 5.18 7.25
N SER A 403 17.64 4.34 7.64
CA SER A 403 17.04 3.40 6.71
C SER A 403 16.17 4.11 5.66
N MET A 404 15.32 5.06 6.10
CA MET A 404 14.48 5.85 5.17
C MET A 404 15.33 6.67 4.20
N ASP A 405 16.38 7.33 4.69
CA ASP A 405 17.31 8.07 3.85
C ASP A 405 18.01 7.16 2.82
N TYR A 406 18.36 5.94 3.22
CA TYR A 406 19.00 4.99 2.31
C TYR A 406 18.04 4.49 1.21
N TYR A 407 16.75 4.26 1.50
CA TYR A 407 15.75 3.96 0.46
C TYR A 407 15.66 5.11 -0.54
N ILE A 408 15.59 6.36 -0.07
CA ILE A 408 15.52 7.54 -0.92
C ILE A 408 16.79 7.68 -1.76
N ASP A 409 17.97 7.47 -1.16
CA ASP A 409 19.25 7.46 -1.87
C ASP A 409 19.28 6.46 -3.03
N LEU A 410 18.81 5.23 -2.78
CA LEU A 410 18.73 4.18 -3.80
C LEU A 410 17.80 4.59 -4.94
N LEU A 411 16.64 5.17 -4.62
CA LEU A 411 15.66 5.61 -5.61
C LEU A 411 16.19 6.78 -6.44
N GLU A 412 16.72 7.82 -5.81
CA GLU A 412 17.25 9.00 -6.50
C GLU A 412 18.45 8.64 -7.41
N ASP A 413 19.32 7.75 -6.94
CA ASP A 413 20.49 7.33 -7.72
C ASP A 413 20.11 6.36 -8.85
N ALA A 414 19.17 5.45 -8.63
CA ALA A 414 18.66 4.56 -9.67
C ALA A 414 17.98 5.33 -10.82
N ALA A 415 17.23 6.38 -10.50
CA ALA A 415 16.58 7.24 -11.50
C ALA A 415 17.59 7.91 -12.45
N LYS A 416 18.74 8.36 -11.95
CA LYS A 416 19.82 8.98 -12.75
C LYS A 416 20.37 8.02 -13.82
N HIS A 417 20.30 6.71 -13.54
CA HIS A 417 20.76 5.64 -14.42
C HIS A 417 19.60 4.88 -15.10
N LYS A 418 18.37 5.38 -15.01
CA LYS A 418 17.16 4.75 -15.59
C LYS A 418 16.98 3.29 -15.19
N LEU A 419 17.23 2.96 -13.93
CA LEU A 419 17.03 1.65 -13.35
C LEU A 419 15.72 1.61 -12.55
N MET A 420 14.88 0.61 -12.84
CA MET A 420 13.71 0.30 -12.02
C MET A 420 14.14 -0.34 -10.70
N VAL A 421 13.37 -0.14 -9.64
CA VAL A 421 13.71 -0.64 -8.31
C VAL A 421 12.57 -1.50 -7.75
N ASN A 422 12.93 -2.64 -7.17
CA ASN A 422 12.07 -3.47 -6.34
C ASN A 422 12.76 -3.67 -4.98
N PHE A 423 12.05 -3.44 -3.88
CA PHE A 423 12.56 -3.66 -2.53
C PHE A 423 11.98 -4.94 -1.92
N HIS A 424 12.84 -5.76 -1.31
CA HIS A 424 12.48 -6.94 -0.54
C HIS A 424 13.06 -6.87 0.88
N GLY A 425 12.57 -7.70 1.81
CA GLY A 425 12.94 -7.58 3.22
C GLY A 425 12.85 -6.13 3.70
N ALA A 426 11.80 -5.41 3.36
CA ALA A 426 11.78 -3.97 3.25
C ALA A 426 10.59 -3.32 3.97
N ALA A 427 10.68 -2.01 4.20
CA ALA A 427 9.58 -1.18 4.69
C ALA A 427 8.44 -1.04 3.67
N ILE A 428 7.23 -0.72 4.14
CA ILE A 428 6.06 -0.43 3.28
C ILE A 428 6.28 0.81 2.39
N PRO A 429 5.57 0.97 1.25
CA PRO A 429 5.86 1.98 0.22
C PRO A 429 5.58 3.45 0.62
N ARG A 430 4.67 3.72 1.54
CA ARG A 430 4.33 5.07 2.08
C ARG A 430 4.11 6.18 1.04
N GLY A 431 3.62 5.84 -0.17
CA GLY A 431 3.35 6.79 -1.24
C GLY A 431 4.55 7.10 -2.15
N TRP A 432 5.72 6.52 -1.90
CA TRP A 432 6.92 6.72 -2.73
C TRP A 432 6.73 6.31 -4.19
N GLN A 433 5.77 5.41 -4.49
CA GLN A 433 5.43 5.03 -5.86
C GLN A 433 4.91 6.22 -6.71
N ARG A 434 4.45 7.32 -6.09
CA ARG A 434 4.15 8.58 -6.80
C ARG A 434 5.41 9.43 -6.98
N THR A 435 6.15 9.65 -5.91
CA THR A 435 7.35 10.50 -5.90
C THR A 435 8.48 9.89 -6.74
N TYR A 436 8.60 8.57 -6.69
CA TYR A 436 9.62 7.77 -7.38
C TYR A 436 8.94 6.68 -8.23
N PRO A 437 8.35 7.02 -9.40
CA PRO A 437 7.50 6.10 -10.16
C PRO A 437 8.23 4.87 -10.72
N HIS A 438 9.56 4.85 -10.67
CA HIS A 438 10.41 3.69 -10.98
C HIS A 438 10.59 2.73 -9.81
N MET A 439 10.05 3.02 -8.62
CA MET A 439 9.84 2.04 -7.57
C MET A 439 8.66 1.15 -7.97
N MET A 440 8.98 0.04 -8.63
CA MET A 440 8.00 -0.82 -9.28
C MET A 440 7.21 -1.66 -8.30
N SER A 441 7.86 -2.12 -7.24
CA SER A 441 7.23 -2.94 -6.21
C SER A 441 8.02 -2.92 -4.91
N VAL A 442 7.34 -3.32 -3.85
CA VAL A 442 7.91 -3.53 -2.52
C VAL A 442 7.31 -4.82 -1.97
N GLU A 443 8.11 -5.73 -1.44
CA GLU A 443 7.59 -6.93 -0.80
C GLU A 443 6.74 -6.56 0.42
N ALA A 444 7.34 -6.32 1.57
CA ALA A 444 6.68 -5.96 2.81
C ALA A 444 5.40 -6.78 3.06
N VAL A 445 5.48 -8.09 2.89
CA VAL A 445 4.37 -9.05 2.99
C VAL A 445 4.92 -10.46 3.24
N TYR A 446 4.18 -11.28 3.98
CA TYR A 446 4.46 -12.71 4.08
C TYR A 446 3.97 -13.39 2.78
N GLY A 447 4.81 -13.35 1.73
CA GLY A 447 4.47 -13.77 0.38
C GLY A 447 4.69 -15.25 0.09
N ALA A 448 4.45 -15.66 -1.17
CA ALA A 448 4.64 -17.04 -1.60
C ALA A 448 6.11 -17.50 -1.57
N GLU A 449 7.06 -16.57 -1.51
CA GLU A 449 8.47 -16.87 -1.27
C GLU A 449 8.67 -17.76 -0.04
N TRP A 450 7.88 -17.58 0.99
CA TRP A 450 7.97 -18.33 2.25
C TRP A 450 7.69 -19.83 2.11
N TYR A 451 7.04 -20.30 1.04
CA TYR A 451 6.97 -21.73 0.75
C TYR A 451 8.35 -22.37 0.52
N ASN A 452 9.36 -21.56 0.14
CA ASN A 452 10.74 -22.03 0.04
C ASN A 452 11.47 -22.07 1.40
N ASN A 453 10.96 -21.39 2.42
CA ASN A 453 11.65 -21.19 3.69
C ASN A 453 11.08 -22.07 4.84
N ASN A 454 9.75 -22.05 5.04
CA ASN A 454 9.10 -22.84 6.08
C ASN A 454 7.61 -23.09 5.80
N GLY A 455 6.99 -23.99 6.57
CA GLY A 455 5.61 -24.41 6.38
C GLY A 455 4.53 -23.49 7.00
N THR A 456 4.88 -22.32 7.54
CA THR A 456 3.91 -21.45 8.24
C THR A 456 2.83 -20.91 7.30
N LEU A 457 3.20 -20.56 6.06
CA LEU A 457 2.25 -20.09 5.07
C LEU A 457 1.25 -21.16 4.62
N THR A 458 1.67 -22.43 4.55
CA THR A 458 0.86 -23.54 4.02
C THR A 458 -0.56 -23.56 4.58
N GLY A 459 -0.72 -23.54 5.91
CA GLY A 459 -2.03 -23.60 6.56
C GLY A 459 -2.77 -22.27 6.64
N ARG A 460 -2.17 -21.17 6.19
CA ARG A 460 -2.70 -19.80 6.39
C ARG A 460 -2.98 -19.05 5.09
N ALA A 461 -2.39 -19.50 3.98
CA ALA A 461 -2.34 -18.78 2.72
C ALA A 461 -3.72 -18.32 2.22
N ALA A 462 -4.73 -19.18 2.22
CA ALA A 462 -6.02 -18.85 1.64
C ALA A 462 -6.69 -17.66 2.34
N ALA A 463 -6.77 -17.67 3.68
CA ALA A 463 -7.34 -16.56 4.45
C ALA A 463 -6.44 -15.31 4.40
N HIS A 464 -5.11 -15.51 4.43
CA HIS A 464 -4.15 -14.43 4.29
C HIS A 464 -4.30 -13.72 2.94
N ASN A 465 -4.32 -14.47 1.83
CA ASN A 465 -4.50 -13.93 0.49
C ASN A 465 -5.84 -13.17 0.36
N ALA A 466 -6.91 -13.66 1.01
CA ALA A 466 -8.20 -12.98 1.04
C ALA A 466 -8.24 -11.75 1.99
N THR A 467 -7.18 -11.51 2.79
CA THR A 467 -7.05 -10.34 3.67
C THR A 467 -6.21 -9.23 3.03
N LEU A 468 -5.17 -9.59 2.30
CA LEU A 468 -4.19 -8.64 1.74
C LEU A 468 -4.77 -7.54 0.85
N PRO A 469 -5.79 -7.78 -0.02
CA PRO A 469 -6.42 -6.72 -0.81
C PRO A 469 -7.11 -5.63 0.00
N PHE A 470 -7.48 -5.91 1.25
CA PHE A 470 -8.12 -4.96 2.17
C PHE A 470 -7.15 -4.30 3.14
N THR A 471 -5.91 -4.76 3.20
CA THR A 471 -4.86 -4.30 4.13
C THR A 471 -3.63 -3.85 3.35
N ARG A 472 -2.56 -4.67 3.31
CA ARG A 472 -1.25 -4.32 2.76
C ARG A 472 -1.30 -3.77 1.32
N ASN A 473 -2.10 -4.36 0.44
CA ASN A 473 -2.13 -3.96 -0.97
C ASN A 473 -2.96 -2.68 -1.24
N VAL A 474 -3.67 -2.16 -0.23
CA VAL A 474 -4.35 -0.86 -0.34
C VAL A 474 -3.35 0.28 -0.47
N ILE A 475 -2.24 0.24 0.28
CA ILE A 475 -1.31 1.36 0.43
C ILE A 475 -0.26 1.45 -0.68
N GLY A 476 -0.20 0.47 -1.59
CA GLY A 476 0.72 0.48 -2.72
C GLY A 476 1.16 -0.91 -3.17
N PRO A 477 2.08 -0.97 -4.14
CA PRO A 477 2.49 -2.21 -4.79
C PRO A 477 3.04 -3.23 -3.80
N MET A 478 2.76 -4.53 -4.10
CA MET A 478 3.11 -5.63 -3.22
C MET A 478 3.66 -6.79 -4.05
N ASP A 479 4.94 -7.08 -3.90
CA ASP A 479 5.58 -8.22 -4.56
C ASP A 479 5.38 -9.51 -3.74
N TYR A 480 4.18 -10.06 -3.83
CA TYR A 480 3.78 -11.31 -3.17
C TYR A 480 4.45 -12.54 -3.80
N THR A 481 5.04 -12.42 -4.98
CA THR A 481 5.56 -13.51 -5.83
C THR A 481 4.51 -14.58 -6.15
N PRO A 482 3.39 -14.20 -6.79
CA PRO A 482 2.21 -15.05 -6.97
C PRO A 482 2.32 -16.01 -8.16
N GLY A 483 1.37 -16.95 -8.27
CA GLY A 483 1.22 -17.81 -9.47
C GLY A 483 2.03 -19.09 -9.42
N THR A 484 2.06 -19.75 -8.29
CA THR A 484 2.68 -21.07 -8.10
C THR A 484 1.68 -22.19 -8.36
N PHE A 485 2.02 -23.14 -9.23
CA PHE A 485 1.20 -24.31 -9.57
C PHE A 485 1.87 -25.63 -9.17
N SER A 486 3.05 -25.55 -8.56
CA SER A 486 3.75 -26.67 -7.95
C SER A 486 4.17 -26.32 -6.52
N ASP A 487 4.76 -27.28 -5.81
CA ASP A 487 5.27 -27.05 -4.47
C ASP A 487 6.77 -26.68 -4.51
N SER A 488 7.20 -25.77 -3.64
CA SER A 488 8.60 -25.53 -3.36
C SER A 488 9.10 -26.52 -2.29
N GLN A 489 9.74 -26.05 -1.21
CA GLN A 489 10.14 -26.90 -0.09
C GLN A 489 8.94 -27.27 0.80
N ASN A 490 7.94 -26.40 0.83
CA ASN A 490 6.70 -26.60 1.59
C ASN A 490 5.50 -26.57 0.64
N PRO A 491 4.47 -27.41 0.87
CA PRO A 491 3.31 -27.48 -0.01
C PRO A 491 2.42 -26.25 0.14
N HIS A 492 1.72 -25.87 -0.94
CA HIS A 492 0.57 -24.98 -0.88
C HIS A 492 -0.74 -25.78 -0.93
N ILE A 493 -1.78 -25.28 -0.27
CA ILE A 493 -3.09 -25.93 -0.19
C ILE A 493 -4.19 -25.18 -0.95
N THR A 494 -3.87 -24.05 -1.51
CA THR A 494 -4.69 -23.28 -2.44
C THR A 494 -4.83 -24.03 -3.76
N THR A 495 -5.93 -23.81 -4.46
CA THR A 495 -6.15 -24.45 -5.77
C THR A 495 -5.41 -23.71 -6.89
N TYR A 496 -5.34 -24.33 -8.07
CA TYR A 496 -4.69 -23.69 -9.23
C TYR A 496 -5.40 -22.42 -9.69
N ALA A 497 -6.74 -22.38 -9.64
CA ALA A 497 -7.46 -21.15 -10.00
C ALA A 497 -7.36 -20.06 -8.92
N HIS A 498 -7.14 -20.43 -7.65
CA HIS A 498 -6.75 -19.46 -6.61
C HIS A 498 -5.41 -18.82 -6.96
N GLU A 499 -4.38 -19.61 -7.24
CA GLU A 499 -3.05 -19.12 -7.60
C GLU A 499 -3.08 -18.28 -8.89
N LEU A 500 -3.87 -18.67 -9.88
CA LEU A 500 -4.08 -17.89 -11.11
C LEU A 500 -4.73 -16.52 -10.85
N ALA A 501 -5.58 -16.43 -9.83
CA ALA A 501 -6.25 -15.18 -9.47
C ALA A 501 -5.33 -14.15 -8.80
N LEU A 502 -4.30 -14.60 -8.08
CA LEU A 502 -3.43 -13.71 -7.30
C LEU A 502 -2.73 -12.63 -8.12
N PRO A 503 -2.15 -12.91 -9.32
CA PRO A 503 -1.52 -11.88 -10.14
C PRO A 503 -2.46 -10.77 -10.61
N VAL A 504 -3.78 -11.03 -10.61
CA VAL A 504 -4.80 -10.00 -10.89
C VAL A 504 -5.22 -9.29 -9.61
N LEU A 505 -5.38 -10.00 -8.51
CA LEU A 505 -5.80 -9.44 -7.22
C LEU A 505 -4.75 -8.52 -6.61
N PHE A 506 -3.47 -8.92 -6.69
CA PHE A 506 -2.37 -8.17 -6.08
C PHE A 506 -1.77 -7.18 -7.06
N GLU A 507 -1.80 -5.90 -6.70
CA GLU A 507 -1.18 -4.85 -7.47
C GLU A 507 0.32 -4.87 -7.24
N SER A 508 1.06 -4.99 -8.33
CA SER A 508 2.52 -4.88 -8.39
C SER A 508 2.93 -4.55 -9.82
N ALA A 509 3.67 -3.47 -9.99
CA ALA A 509 4.13 -3.08 -11.33
C ALA A 509 5.28 -3.95 -11.86
N LEU A 510 5.92 -4.70 -10.99
CA LEU A 510 6.87 -5.76 -11.31
C LEU A 510 6.46 -7.00 -10.49
N GLN A 511 5.93 -8.02 -11.17
CA GLN A 511 5.52 -9.26 -10.52
C GLN A 511 6.51 -10.38 -10.85
N HIS A 512 7.13 -10.97 -9.84
CA HIS A 512 7.95 -12.16 -9.98
C HIS A 512 7.08 -13.41 -10.03
N MET A 513 7.23 -14.15 -11.14
CA MET A 513 6.55 -15.42 -11.40
C MET A 513 7.51 -16.56 -11.02
N PRO A 514 7.25 -17.25 -9.88
CA PRO A 514 8.31 -17.97 -9.18
C PRO A 514 8.45 -19.45 -9.57
N ASP A 515 7.47 -20.03 -10.27
CA ASP A 515 7.45 -21.47 -10.50
C ASP A 515 8.44 -21.93 -11.60
N ARG A 516 8.60 -23.23 -11.71
CA ARG A 516 9.53 -23.90 -12.61
C ARG A 516 9.13 -23.72 -14.08
N PRO A 517 10.10 -23.62 -15.00
CA PRO A 517 9.82 -23.49 -16.43
C PRO A 517 8.92 -24.56 -17.01
N GLU A 518 9.11 -25.83 -16.62
CA GLU A 518 8.30 -26.96 -17.08
C GLU A 518 6.86 -26.91 -16.56
N VAL A 519 6.63 -26.34 -15.36
CA VAL A 519 5.28 -26.18 -14.79
C VAL A 519 4.49 -25.17 -15.61
N TYR A 520 5.02 -23.98 -15.86
CA TYR A 520 4.35 -22.99 -16.71
C TYR A 520 4.11 -23.47 -18.13
N ARG A 521 5.10 -24.17 -18.73
CA ARG A 521 4.94 -24.76 -20.07
C ARG A 521 3.90 -25.87 -20.14
N GLY A 522 3.68 -26.57 -19.01
CA GLY A 522 2.68 -27.64 -18.87
C GLY A 522 1.25 -27.15 -18.64
N LEU A 523 1.02 -25.86 -18.39
CA LEU A 523 -0.32 -25.30 -18.23
C LEU A 523 -1.10 -25.35 -19.56
N PRO A 524 -2.44 -25.42 -19.52
CA PRO A 524 -3.28 -25.28 -20.71
C PRO A 524 -2.97 -24.03 -21.52
N GLU A 525 -3.13 -24.09 -22.83
CA GLU A 525 -2.78 -22.99 -23.73
C GLU A 525 -3.51 -21.70 -23.39
N GLU A 526 -4.79 -21.80 -23.01
CA GLU A 526 -5.64 -20.67 -22.64
C GLU A 526 -5.10 -19.98 -21.37
N VAL A 527 -4.64 -20.76 -20.38
CA VAL A 527 -4.04 -20.25 -19.14
C VAL A 527 -2.68 -19.61 -19.42
N ARG A 528 -1.84 -20.24 -20.25
CA ARG A 528 -0.56 -19.64 -20.69
C ARG A 528 -0.79 -18.34 -21.45
N SER A 529 -1.80 -18.30 -22.33
CA SER A 529 -2.17 -17.09 -23.07
C SER A 529 -2.63 -15.97 -22.14
N LEU A 530 -3.41 -16.29 -21.11
CA LEU A 530 -3.81 -15.32 -20.08
C LEU A 530 -2.57 -14.75 -19.34
N LEU A 531 -1.71 -15.61 -18.82
CA LEU A 531 -0.50 -15.19 -18.09
C LEU A 531 0.49 -14.40 -18.97
N SER A 532 0.60 -14.76 -20.26
CA SER A 532 1.46 -14.06 -21.22
C SER A 532 0.96 -12.65 -21.57
N GLY A 533 -0.35 -12.44 -21.47
CA GLY A 533 -1.00 -11.15 -21.78
C GLY A 533 -1.40 -10.34 -20.55
N LEU A 534 -1.05 -10.79 -19.35
CA LEU A 534 -1.48 -10.15 -18.11
C LEU A 534 -0.78 -8.80 -17.89
N PRO A 535 -1.53 -7.70 -17.70
CA PRO A 535 -0.94 -6.41 -17.33
C PRO A 535 -0.39 -6.41 -15.90
N ALA A 536 0.67 -5.62 -15.67
CA ALA A 536 1.21 -5.36 -14.32
C ALA A 536 0.91 -3.93 -13.82
N ALA A 537 0.20 -3.12 -14.60
CA ALA A 537 -0.31 -1.82 -14.17
C ALA A 537 -1.68 -1.57 -14.79
N TRP A 538 -2.56 -0.92 -14.04
CA TRP A 538 -3.98 -0.89 -14.31
C TRP A 538 -4.50 0.53 -14.54
N ASP A 539 -5.50 0.65 -15.39
CA ASP A 539 -6.16 1.92 -15.65
C ASP A 539 -7.25 2.23 -14.62
N ASP A 540 -7.86 1.19 -14.05
CA ASP A 540 -8.82 1.31 -12.94
C ASP A 540 -8.93 0.00 -12.15
N THR A 541 -9.37 0.12 -10.90
CA THR A 541 -9.59 -1.00 -9.99
C THR A 541 -10.92 -0.82 -9.26
N LYS A 542 -11.71 -1.90 -9.15
CA LYS A 542 -12.98 -1.94 -8.41
C LYS A 542 -13.04 -3.15 -7.49
N LEU A 543 -13.39 -2.95 -6.24
CA LEU A 543 -13.83 -4.03 -5.36
C LEU A 543 -15.28 -4.38 -5.70
N LEU A 544 -15.55 -5.59 -6.14
CA LEU A 544 -16.91 -6.03 -6.48
C LEU A 544 -17.62 -6.67 -5.29
N ALA A 545 -16.94 -7.51 -4.54
CA ALA A 545 -17.45 -8.16 -3.33
C ALA A 545 -16.30 -8.63 -2.45
N GLY A 546 -16.56 -8.87 -1.16
CA GLY A 546 -15.56 -9.46 -0.29
C GLY A 546 -15.69 -9.06 1.17
N TYR A 547 -14.95 -9.80 2.00
CA TYR A 547 -14.74 -9.51 3.41
C TYR A 547 -13.38 -10.09 3.83
N PRO A 548 -12.55 -9.36 4.59
CA PRO A 548 -11.19 -9.77 4.92
C PRO A 548 -11.13 -11.17 5.54
N GLY A 549 -10.28 -12.03 5.00
CA GLY A 549 -10.07 -13.41 5.42
C GLY A 549 -11.12 -14.41 4.92
N GLU A 550 -12.25 -13.96 4.39
CA GLU A 550 -13.30 -14.85 3.90
C GLU A 550 -13.26 -15.03 2.38
N TYR A 551 -13.33 -13.97 1.64
CA TYR A 551 -13.26 -13.97 0.18
C TYR A 551 -13.05 -12.56 -0.35
N VAL A 552 -12.60 -12.47 -1.59
CA VAL A 552 -12.48 -11.18 -2.30
C VAL A 552 -12.77 -11.38 -3.79
N VAL A 553 -13.44 -10.41 -4.39
CA VAL A 553 -13.62 -10.29 -5.84
C VAL A 553 -13.28 -8.88 -6.27
N MET A 554 -12.28 -8.76 -7.11
CA MET A 554 -11.84 -7.48 -7.66
C MET A 554 -11.87 -7.50 -9.18
N ALA A 555 -12.11 -6.33 -9.76
CA ALA A 555 -11.97 -6.10 -11.19
C ALA A 555 -10.91 -5.04 -11.45
N ARG A 556 -10.03 -5.31 -12.40
CA ARG A 556 -8.99 -4.39 -12.85
C ARG A 556 -9.12 -4.16 -14.35
N ARG A 557 -9.00 -2.92 -14.79
CA ARG A 557 -9.14 -2.56 -16.20
C ARG A 557 -7.79 -2.22 -16.83
N LYS A 558 -7.60 -2.70 -18.06
CA LYS A 558 -6.54 -2.24 -18.95
C LYS A 558 -7.11 -1.99 -20.34
N GLY A 559 -7.06 -0.77 -20.81
CA GLY A 559 -7.76 -0.38 -22.04
C GLY A 559 -9.26 -0.65 -21.92
N ASN A 560 -9.77 -1.47 -22.84
CA ASN A 560 -11.18 -1.87 -22.86
C ASN A 560 -11.45 -3.24 -22.21
N ILE A 561 -10.44 -3.88 -21.62
CA ILE A 561 -10.54 -5.22 -21.05
C ILE A 561 -10.64 -5.10 -19.53
N TRP A 562 -11.61 -5.82 -18.94
CA TRP A 562 -11.69 -6.03 -17.51
C TRP A 562 -11.23 -7.44 -17.15
N TYR A 563 -10.32 -7.50 -16.18
CA TYR A 563 -9.85 -8.72 -15.54
C TYR A 563 -10.51 -8.80 -14.17
N VAL A 564 -11.42 -9.73 -13.99
CA VAL A 564 -12.12 -9.97 -12.71
C VAL A 564 -11.51 -11.21 -12.08
N ALA A 565 -11.01 -11.08 -10.88
CA ALA A 565 -10.46 -12.21 -10.13
C ALA A 565 -11.15 -12.33 -8.78
N GLY A 566 -11.37 -13.57 -8.35
CA GLY A 566 -11.93 -13.85 -7.04
C GLY A 566 -11.30 -15.07 -6.41
N ILE A 567 -11.16 -15.05 -5.08
CA ILE A 567 -10.69 -16.17 -4.28
C ILE A 567 -11.58 -16.40 -3.08
N ASN A 568 -11.65 -17.66 -2.67
CA ASN A 568 -12.27 -18.12 -1.44
C ASN A 568 -11.17 -18.38 -0.40
N GLY A 569 -11.18 -17.63 0.70
CA GLY A 569 -10.22 -17.76 1.80
C GLY A 569 -10.57 -18.83 2.84
N THR A 570 -11.70 -19.56 2.66
CA THR A 570 -12.24 -20.48 3.67
C THR A 570 -12.08 -21.96 3.30
N GLU A 571 -12.21 -22.81 4.30
CA GLU A 571 -12.12 -24.27 4.18
C GLU A 571 -13.40 -24.91 3.62
N GLU A 572 -14.44 -24.12 3.32
CA GLU A 572 -15.69 -24.57 2.74
C GLU A 572 -15.86 -24.02 1.32
N GLY A 573 -16.51 -24.79 0.44
CA GLY A 573 -16.88 -24.33 -0.89
C GLY A 573 -17.86 -23.15 -0.81
N ARG A 574 -17.70 -22.18 -1.70
CA ARG A 574 -18.50 -20.94 -1.69
C ARG A 574 -19.04 -20.63 -3.09
N LYS A 575 -20.33 -20.33 -3.16
CA LYS A 575 -20.92 -19.73 -4.35
C LYS A 575 -20.73 -18.21 -4.32
N ILE A 576 -19.89 -17.71 -5.21
CA ILE A 576 -19.53 -16.29 -5.27
C ILE A 576 -20.32 -15.58 -6.35
N GLY A 577 -21.09 -14.56 -5.95
CA GLY A 577 -21.74 -13.64 -6.87
C GLY A 577 -20.77 -12.52 -7.28
N VAL A 578 -20.67 -12.26 -8.58
CA VAL A 578 -19.80 -11.22 -9.16
C VAL A 578 -20.70 -10.11 -9.72
N PRO A 579 -20.99 -9.03 -8.97
CA PRO A 579 -21.87 -7.96 -9.43
C PRO A 579 -21.17 -7.11 -10.49
N LEU A 580 -21.61 -7.22 -11.75
CA LEU A 580 -21.00 -6.49 -12.87
C LEU A 580 -21.47 -5.03 -12.97
N GLY A 581 -22.48 -4.62 -12.20
CA GLY A 581 -23.09 -3.30 -12.28
C GLY A 581 -22.16 -2.12 -11.93
N ARG A 582 -21.01 -2.40 -11.29
CA ARG A 582 -19.97 -1.39 -11.01
C ARG A 582 -18.98 -1.21 -12.17
N LEU A 583 -19.06 -2.05 -13.20
CA LEU A 583 -18.18 -2.04 -14.36
C LEU A 583 -18.89 -1.35 -15.53
N ASP A 584 -18.20 -0.39 -16.15
CA ASP A 584 -18.68 0.18 -17.42
C ASP A 584 -18.29 -0.76 -18.56
N LEU A 585 -19.18 -1.72 -18.84
CA LEU A 585 -18.91 -2.80 -19.80
C LEU A 585 -19.31 -2.45 -21.23
N GLY A 586 -20.26 -1.52 -21.43
CA GLY A 586 -20.90 -1.32 -22.73
C GLY A 586 -21.75 -2.55 -23.13
N LYS A 587 -22.18 -2.60 -24.40
CA LYS A 587 -23.01 -3.70 -24.94
C LYS A 587 -22.16 -4.71 -25.69
N GLY A 588 -22.67 -5.96 -25.78
CA GLY A 588 -22.09 -7.01 -26.63
C GLY A 588 -20.75 -7.56 -26.14
N ARG A 589 -20.51 -7.54 -24.82
CA ARG A 589 -19.30 -8.09 -24.22
C ARG A 589 -19.38 -9.60 -24.07
N ASN A 590 -18.22 -10.23 -24.18
CA ASN A 590 -18.03 -11.65 -23.87
C ASN A 590 -17.11 -11.82 -22.68
N VAL A 591 -17.28 -12.90 -21.94
CA VAL A 591 -16.45 -13.30 -20.82
C VAL A 591 -15.81 -14.65 -21.09
N SER A 592 -14.51 -14.76 -20.82
CA SER A 592 -13.80 -16.04 -20.69
C SER A 592 -13.49 -16.27 -19.22
N CYS A 593 -13.94 -17.39 -18.66
CA CYS A 593 -13.84 -17.70 -17.24
C CYS A 593 -12.95 -18.92 -17.01
N PHE A 594 -11.96 -18.77 -16.15
CA PHE A 594 -10.99 -19.78 -15.72
C PHE A 594 -11.32 -20.17 -14.29
N LYS A 595 -11.71 -21.41 -14.05
CA LYS A 595 -12.14 -21.93 -12.75
C LYS A 595 -11.37 -23.20 -12.40
N ASP A 596 -11.46 -23.61 -11.14
CA ASP A 596 -10.95 -24.90 -10.72
C ASP A 596 -11.66 -26.06 -11.42
N ASN A 597 -10.91 -27.09 -11.77
CA ASN A 597 -11.47 -28.41 -12.03
C ASN A 597 -11.88 -29.10 -10.71
N ALA A 598 -12.42 -30.30 -10.78
CA ALA A 598 -13.02 -30.97 -9.62
C ALA A 598 -12.03 -31.27 -8.47
N ASP A 599 -10.73 -31.45 -8.76
CA ASP A 599 -9.70 -31.74 -7.76
C ASP A 599 -8.89 -30.48 -7.34
N GLY A 600 -9.15 -29.33 -7.96
CA GLY A 600 -8.46 -28.06 -7.70
C GLY A 600 -7.01 -28.00 -8.22
N LYS A 601 -6.55 -29.01 -8.96
CA LYS A 601 -5.20 -29.11 -9.53
C LYS A 601 -5.17 -28.93 -11.05
N GLY A 602 -6.13 -28.25 -11.59
CA GLY A 602 -6.27 -27.92 -13.00
C GLY A 602 -7.39 -26.93 -13.23
N PHE A 603 -7.73 -26.68 -14.49
CA PHE A 603 -8.67 -25.64 -14.88
C PHE A 603 -9.83 -26.18 -15.69
N VAL A 604 -10.99 -25.54 -15.51
CA VAL A 604 -12.10 -25.55 -16.46
C VAL A 604 -12.16 -24.15 -17.08
N VAL A 605 -12.09 -24.09 -18.40
CA VAL A 605 -12.12 -22.83 -19.16
C VAL A 605 -13.41 -22.75 -19.96
N GLU A 606 -14.18 -21.69 -19.73
CA GLU A 606 -15.37 -21.35 -20.50
C GLU A 606 -15.05 -20.09 -21.32
N GLU A 607 -14.97 -20.20 -22.63
CA GLU A 607 -14.53 -19.09 -23.47
C GLU A 607 -15.71 -18.42 -24.20
N ASN A 608 -15.57 -17.08 -24.34
CA ASN A 608 -16.43 -16.25 -25.18
C ASN A 608 -17.95 -16.38 -24.89
N VAL A 609 -18.28 -16.60 -23.62
CA VAL A 609 -19.70 -16.65 -23.18
C VAL A 609 -20.24 -15.21 -23.15
N PRO A 610 -21.41 -14.92 -23.74
CA PRO A 610 -22.02 -13.59 -23.67
C PRO A 610 -22.23 -13.15 -22.22
N VAL A 611 -21.82 -11.91 -21.90
CA VAL A 611 -22.11 -11.32 -20.60
C VAL A 611 -23.63 -11.13 -20.48
N PRO A 612 -24.25 -11.54 -19.36
CA PRO A 612 -25.70 -11.40 -19.18
C PRO A 612 -26.18 -9.95 -19.33
N GLU A 613 -27.22 -9.70 -20.10
CA GLU A 613 -27.79 -8.36 -20.26
C GLU A 613 -28.39 -7.83 -18.95
N GLY A 614 -28.37 -6.52 -18.75
CA GLY A 614 -29.02 -5.84 -17.64
C GLY A 614 -28.24 -5.91 -16.33
N ASN A 615 -26.89 -5.88 -16.37
CA ASN A 615 -26.01 -5.87 -15.19
C ASN A 615 -26.22 -7.06 -14.24
N LYS A 616 -26.61 -8.22 -14.77
CA LYS A 616 -26.75 -9.43 -13.98
C LYS A 616 -25.40 -9.90 -13.46
N ALA A 617 -25.38 -10.40 -12.24
CA ALA A 617 -24.19 -10.98 -11.65
C ALA A 617 -23.79 -12.27 -12.39
N LEU A 618 -22.49 -12.46 -12.61
CA LEU A 618 -21.93 -13.79 -12.85
C LEU A 618 -21.95 -14.54 -11.51
N THR A 619 -22.03 -15.85 -11.57
CA THR A 619 -21.94 -16.70 -10.38
C THR A 619 -20.89 -17.77 -10.62
N VAL A 620 -19.95 -17.89 -9.68
CA VAL A 620 -18.89 -18.89 -9.73
C VAL A 620 -18.94 -19.75 -8.47
N ASP A 621 -19.00 -21.06 -8.66
CA ASP A 621 -18.85 -22.02 -7.58
C ASP A 621 -17.34 -22.25 -7.34
N CYS A 622 -16.83 -21.75 -6.22
CA CYS A 622 -15.43 -21.90 -5.81
C CYS A 622 -15.29 -23.07 -4.84
N LEU A 623 -14.28 -23.89 -5.06
CA LEU A 623 -13.85 -24.93 -4.12
C LEU A 623 -13.42 -24.32 -2.77
N PRO A 624 -13.30 -25.12 -1.70
CA PRO A 624 -12.52 -24.72 -0.53
C PRO A 624 -11.14 -24.18 -0.95
N ARG A 625 -10.77 -22.99 -0.48
CA ARG A 625 -9.50 -22.32 -0.85
C ARG A 625 -9.31 -22.15 -2.37
N GLY A 626 -10.41 -22.12 -3.11
CA GLY A 626 -10.44 -22.03 -4.57
C GLY A 626 -10.48 -20.61 -5.10
N GLY A 627 -10.51 -20.47 -6.42
CA GLY A 627 -10.57 -19.16 -7.06
C GLY A 627 -11.07 -19.20 -8.51
N PHE A 628 -11.02 -18.04 -9.15
CA PHE A 628 -11.34 -17.88 -10.56
C PHE A 628 -10.74 -16.60 -11.14
N VAL A 629 -10.57 -16.59 -12.46
CA VAL A 629 -10.34 -15.37 -13.25
C VAL A 629 -11.37 -15.29 -14.36
N ALA A 630 -11.98 -14.13 -14.56
CA ALA A 630 -12.89 -13.86 -15.67
C ALA A 630 -12.39 -12.64 -16.46
N VAL A 631 -12.13 -12.83 -17.76
CA VAL A 631 -11.67 -11.78 -18.67
C VAL A 631 -12.83 -11.33 -19.53
N ILE A 632 -13.21 -10.05 -19.43
CA ILE A 632 -14.34 -9.45 -20.16
C ILE A 632 -13.80 -8.54 -21.26
N LYS A 633 -14.09 -8.90 -22.52
CA LYS A 633 -13.61 -8.20 -23.72
C LYS A 633 -14.73 -7.55 -24.49
#